data_f3cceb33e27ee28f6e8cafcdcdae2af2
#
_entry.id   f3cceb33e27ee28f6e8cafcdcdae2af2
#
_cell.length_a   1.000
_cell.length_b   1.000
_cell.length_c   1.000
_cell.angle_alpha   90.00
_cell.angle_beta   90.00
_cell.angle_gamma   90.00
#
_symmetry.space_group_name_H-M   'P 1'
#
loop_
_entity.id
_entity.type
_entity.pdbx_description
1 polymer ?
#
loop_
_entity_poly.entity_id
_entity_poly.type
_entity_poly.pdbx_seq_one_letter_code
_entity_poly.pdbx_strand_id
1 'polypeptide(L)'
;MNSGDPIAYGIDFGTSNSAIAVAYDDRVEVVPAESGLAGLTLASVAYLHRDGDRQAGEAAIARYLVQGHLHHTCLHCPLVRYGAETECKQATRNGGCQDTRLVTGVKRDLARTDFTATHSWAQDFELAELVSIVIERLKRSADEASGADVRRLVMGHPVVFAGMD
;
A
#
# COMPACT_ATOMS: atom_id res chain seq x y z
N MET A 1 -28.96 19.16 -8.80
CA MET A 1 -28.52 18.37 -9.96
C MET A 1 -28.48 16.95 -9.45
N ASN A 2 -29.28 16.04 -9.99
CA ASN A 2 -29.19 14.62 -9.65
C ASN A 2 -27.82 14.16 -10.22
N SER A 3 -26.84 14.03 -9.39
CA SER A 3 -25.65 13.25 -9.72
C SER A 3 -26.14 11.81 -9.90
N GLY A 4 -26.09 11.30 -11.14
CA GLY A 4 -26.45 9.92 -11.41
C GLY A 4 -25.68 8.96 -10.51
N ASP A 5 -26.14 7.75 -10.35
CA ASP A 5 -25.45 6.74 -9.55
C ASP A 5 -24.08 6.42 -10.18
N PRO A 6 -23.03 6.19 -9.36
CA PRO A 6 -21.74 5.79 -9.87
C PRO A 6 -21.81 4.38 -10.47
N ILE A 7 -21.20 4.19 -11.66
CA ILE A 7 -21.27 2.95 -12.42
C ILE A 7 -20.01 2.09 -12.33
N ALA A 8 -18.86 2.73 -12.08
CA ALA A 8 -17.57 2.04 -11.97
C ALA A 8 -16.54 2.91 -11.25
N TYR A 9 -15.48 2.28 -10.76
CA TYR A 9 -14.26 2.95 -10.32
C TYR A 9 -13.14 2.69 -11.31
N GLY A 10 -12.32 3.72 -11.57
CA GLY A 10 -11.07 3.63 -12.34
C GLY A 10 -9.87 3.80 -11.42
N ILE A 11 -8.92 2.87 -11.44
CA ILE A 11 -7.67 2.96 -10.67
C ILE A 11 -6.48 3.11 -11.62
N ASP A 12 -5.67 4.12 -11.36
CA ASP A 12 -4.29 4.18 -11.81
C ASP A 12 -3.39 3.70 -10.67
N PHE A 13 -2.93 2.46 -10.77
CA PHE A 13 -2.01 1.86 -9.80
C PHE A 13 -0.57 2.15 -10.20
N GLY A 14 0.06 3.14 -9.58
CA GLY A 14 1.43 3.58 -9.87
C GLY A 14 2.49 2.94 -8.97
N THR A 15 3.76 3.09 -9.35
CA THR A 15 4.90 2.60 -8.56
C THR A 15 5.09 3.37 -7.26
N SER A 16 4.92 4.69 -7.31
CA SER A 16 5.10 5.59 -6.17
C SER A 16 3.79 6.13 -5.64
N ASN A 17 2.87 6.47 -6.55
CA ASN A 17 1.56 7.03 -6.21
C ASN A 17 0.48 6.36 -7.05
N SER A 18 -0.69 6.18 -6.47
CA SER A 18 -1.87 5.64 -7.10
C SER A 18 -3.03 6.62 -6.97
N ALA A 19 -3.98 6.57 -7.90
CA ALA A 19 -5.17 7.42 -7.89
C ALA A 19 -6.42 6.60 -8.18
N ILE A 20 -7.57 7.12 -7.77
CA ILE A 20 -8.88 6.54 -8.06
C ILE A 20 -9.84 7.59 -8.56
N ALA A 21 -10.69 7.19 -9.50
CA ALA A 21 -11.77 8.01 -10.03
C ALA A 21 -13.10 7.27 -9.95
N VAL A 22 -14.17 8.03 -9.80
CA VAL A 22 -15.55 7.57 -9.87
C VAL A 22 -16.10 7.90 -11.25
N ALA A 23 -16.60 6.92 -11.95
CA ALA A 23 -17.26 7.08 -13.25
C ALA A 23 -18.78 7.09 -13.07
N TYR A 24 -19.42 8.06 -13.68
CA TYR A 24 -20.86 8.23 -13.85
C TYR A 24 -21.23 8.10 -15.33
N ASP A 25 -22.48 8.15 -15.67
CA ASP A 25 -22.91 8.04 -17.06
C ASP A 25 -22.37 9.17 -17.97
N ASP A 26 -22.19 10.35 -17.41
CA ASP A 26 -21.86 11.59 -18.14
C ASP A 26 -20.49 12.18 -17.80
N ARG A 27 -19.82 11.65 -16.78
CA ARG A 27 -18.54 12.23 -16.29
C ARG A 27 -17.69 11.21 -15.51
N VAL A 28 -16.42 11.57 -15.36
CA VAL A 28 -15.46 10.89 -14.50
C VAL A 28 -14.83 11.89 -13.56
N GLU A 29 -14.82 11.59 -12.28
CA GLU A 29 -14.27 12.46 -11.23
C GLU A 29 -13.14 11.75 -10.48
N VAL A 30 -11.93 12.35 -10.49
CA VAL A 30 -10.86 11.88 -9.62
C VAL A 30 -11.19 12.31 -8.18
N VAL A 31 -11.16 11.36 -7.26
CA VAL A 31 -11.52 11.64 -5.86
C VAL A 31 -10.29 11.72 -4.98
N PRO A 32 -10.34 12.52 -3.90
CA PRO A 32 -9.26 12.57 -2.93
C PRO A 32 -9.03 11.20 -2.29
N ALA A 33 -7.80 10.73 -2.35
CA ALA A 33 -7.37 9.47 -1.73
C ALA A 33 -6.73 9.66 -0.37
N GLU A 34 -6.20 10.86 -0.11
CA GLU A 34 -5.56 11.26 1.15
C GLU A 34 -5.99 12.69 1.56
N SER A 35 -5.65 13.08 2.78
CA SER A 35 -5.91 14.43 3.30
C SER A 35 -4.79 15.40 2.87
N GLY A 36 -5.13 16.64 2.52
CA GLY A 36 -4.14 17.69 2.25
C GLY A 36 -4.01 18.09 0.78
N LEU A 37 -2.98 18.91 0.45
CA LEU A 37 -2.78 19.50 -0.88
C LEU A 37 -2.45 18.47 -1.98
N ALA A 38 -1.88 17.31 -1.61
CA ALA A 38 -1.59 16.19 -2.52
C ALA A 38 -2.73 15.16 -2.59
N GLY A 39 -3.89 15.48 -2.05
CA GLY A 39 -4.98 14.56 -1.73
C GLY A 39 -5.55 13.72 -2.88
N LEU A 40 -5.26 14.05 -4.16
CA LEU A 40 -5.76 13.28 -5.30
C LEU A 40 -5.01 11.96 -5.53
N THR A 41 -3.89 11.75 -4.87
CA THR A 41 -3.10 10.52 -4.99
C THR A 41 -2.84 9.90 -3.62
N LEU A 42 -2.71 8.59 -3.59
CA LEU A 42 -2.30 7.77 -2.46
C LEU A 42 -0.86 7.31 -2.67
N ALA A 43 0.00 7.46 -1.69
CA ALA A 43 1.33 6.84 -1.76
C ALA A 43 1.17 5.31 -1.89
N SER A 44 1.80 4.70 -2.92
CA SER A 44 1.71 3.27 -3.22
C SER A 44 2.61 2.45 -2.27
N VAL A 45 2.35 2.59 -0.97
CA VAL A 45 3.08 1.90 0.10
C VAL A 45 2.10 1.13 0.98
N ALA A 46 2.55 -0.01 1.49
CA ALA A 46 1.81 -0.83 2.45
C ALA A 46 2.58 -0.89 3.77
N TYR A 47 1.91 -0.58 4.86
CA TYR A 47 2.39 -0.79 6.21
C TYR A 47 1.82 -2.10 6.74
N LEU A 48 2.70 -2.90 7.32
CA LEU A 48 2.37 -4.16 7.97
C LEU A 48 2.80 -4.09 9.42
N HIS A 49 1.96 -4.56 10.32
CA HIS A 49 2.29 -4.77 11.72
C HIS A 49 2.08 -6.24 12.09
N ARG A 50 2.89 -6.74 13.01
CA ARG A 50 2.89 -8.13 13.45
C ARG A 50 1.54 -8.58 14.03
N ASP A 51 0.77 -7.68 14.67
CA ASP A 51 -0.55 -7.95 15.23
C ASP A 51 -1.69 -8.01 14.20
N GLY A 52 -1.37 -7.77 12.91
CA GLY A 52 -2.35 -7.80 11.83
C GLY A 52 -2.79 -6.43 11.32
N ASP A 53 -2.35 -5.31 11.93
CA ASP A 53 -2.67 -3.97 11.41
C ASP A 53 -2.07 -3.78 10.01
N ARG A 54 -2.87 -3.26 9.08
CA ARG A 54 -2.53 -3.01 7.68
C ARG A 54 -3.00 -1.62 7.28
N GLN A 55 -2.10 -0.84 6.70
CA GLN A 55 -2.42 0.52 6.25
C GLN A 55 -1.72 0.82 4.92
N ALA A 56 -2.26 1.79 4.17
CA ALA A 56 -1.65 2.29 2.94
C ALA A 56 -1.54 3.81 2.99
N GLY A 57 -0.71 4.39 2.11
CA GLY A 57 -0.59 5.82 1.91
C GLY A 57 0.18 6.54 3.00
N GLU A 58 -0.11 7.84 3.18
CA GLU A 58 0.53 8.69 4.17
C GLU A 58 0.34 8.18 5.60
N ALA A 59 -0.83 7.61 5.90
CA ALA A 59 -1.11 7.00 7.20
C ALA A 59 -0.13 5.84 7.49
N ALA A 60 0.19 5.03 6.49
CA ALA A 60 1.17 3.95 6.57
C ALA A 60 2.57 4.49 6.88
N ILE A 61 2.98 5.55 6.19
CA ILE A 61 4.28 6.21 6.38
C ILE A 61 4.35 6.81 7.78
N ALA A 62 3.33 7.58 8.18
CA ALA A 62 3.28 8.22 9.49
C ALA A 62 3.35 7.19 10.62
N ARG A 63 2.57 6.09 10.49
CA ARG A 63 2.56 5.00 11.46
C ARG A 63 3.93 4.33 11.60
N TYR A 64 4.56 4.04 10.45
CA TYR A 64 5.89 3.45 10.42
C TYR A 64 6.94 4.35 11.06
N LEU A 65 6.93 5.66 10.78
CA LEU A 65 7.87 6.62 11.36
C LEU A 65 7.71 6.74 12.87
N VAL A 66 6.47 6.83 13.37
CA VAL A 66 6.20 6.91 14.82
C VAL A 66 6.73 5.65 15.53
N GLN A 67 6.48 4.48 14.97
CA GLN A 67 6.95 3.23 15.58
C GLN A 67 8.44 3.00 15.38
N GLY A 68 9.02 3.43 14.25
CA GLY A 68 10.45 3.41 14.01
C GLY A 68 11.24 4.22 15.04
N HIS A 69 10.69 5.33 15.52
CA HIS A 69 11.31 6.10 16.62
C HIS A 69 11.37 5.33 17.94
N LEU A 70 10.40 4.46 18.21
CA LEU A 70 10.43 3.60 19.40
C LEU A 70 11.54 2.54 19.32
N HIS A 71 11.97 2.16 18.12
CA HIS A 71 13.05 1.21 17.89
C HIS A 71 14.46 1.82 17.95
N HIS A 72 14.61 3.14 17.81
CA HIS A 72 15.92 3.82 17.97
C HIS A 72 16.52 3.71 19.36
N THR A 73 15.78 3.23 20.34
CA THR A 73 16.29 2.96 21.70
C THR A 73 16.97 1.60 21.83
N CYS A 74 16.93 0.75 20.82
CA CYS A 74 17.69 -0.50 20.82
C CYS A 74 19.16 -0.22 20.47
N LEU A 75 19.97 0.05 21.48
CA LEU A 75 21.42 0.28 21.38
C LEU A 75 22.21 -0.89 20.76
N HIS A 76 21.56 -2.04 20.51
CA HIS A 76 22.20 -3.28 20.09
C HIS A 76 21.85 -3.69 18.66
N CYS A 77 21.09 -2.88 17.91
CA CYS A 77 20.75 -3.16 16.53
C CYS A 77 21.64 -2.38 15.55
N PRO A 78 22.70 -2.99 15.00
CA PRO A 78 23.59 -2.34 14.02
C PRO A 78 22.89 -2.07 12.69
N LEU A 79 21.64 -2.57 12.48
CA LEU A 79 20.94 -2.59 11.21
C LEU A 79 20.13 -1.33 10.92
N VAL A 80 19.91 -0.48 11.91
CA VAL A 80 19.23 0.81 11.73
C VAL A 80 19.95 1.74 10.74
N ARG A 81 21.25 1.49 10.50
CA ARG A 81 22.07 2.34 9.63
C ARG A 81 22.01 2.03 8.14
N TYR A 82 21.53 0.85 7.69
CA TYR A 82 21.80 0.42 6.31
C TYR A 82 20.62 -0.18 5.55
N GLY A 83 19.40 -0.20 6.08
CA GLY A 83 18.25 -0.74 5.35
C GLY A 83 18.39 -2.21 4.91
N ALA A 84 19.29 -2.97 5.53
CA ALA A 84 19.52 -4.36 5.19
C ALA A 84 18.53 -5.27 5.88
N GLU A 85 17.94 -6.19 5.13
CA GLU A 85 16.96 -7.19 5.55
C GLU A 85 17.56 -8.32 6.41
N THR A 86 18.57 -8.06 7.21
CA THR A 86 19.15 -9.08 8.08
C THR A 86 18.36 -9.14 9.38
N GLU A 87 17.82 -10.32 9.68
CA GLU A 87 17.14 -10.61 10.94
C GLU A 87 18.01 -10.21 12.14
N CYS A 88 17.49 -9.30 12.95
CA CYS A 88 18.14 -8.97 14.22
C CYS A 88 18.11 -10.21 15.11
N LYS A 89 19.27 -10.83 15.37
CA LYS A 89 19.40 -12.03 16.23
C LYS A 89 18.85 -11.82 17.65
N GLN A 90 18.73 -10.58 18.10
CA GLN A 90 18.13 -10.21 19.39
C GLN A 90 16.60 -10.20 19.31
N ALA A 91 16.04 -9.89 18.13
CA ALA A 91 14.61 -9.90 17.88
C ALA A 91 14.01 -11.29 18.00
N THR A 92 14.75 -12.32 17.55
CA THR A 92 14.32 -13.74 17.69
C THR A 92 14.33 -14.23 19.13
N ARG A 93 15.12 -13.61 20.01
CA ARG A 93 15.22 -14.03 21.42
C ARG A 93 14.17 -13.41 22.35
N ASN A 94 13.70 -12.19 22.05
CA ASN A 94 12.86 -11.38 22.96
C ASN A 94 11.54 -10.91 22.34
N GLY A 95 11.08 -11.52 21.22
CA GLY A 95 9.81 -11.11 20.61
C GLY A 95 9.86 -9.83 19.77
N GLY A 96 11.05 -9.40 19.35
CA GLY A 96 11.16 -8.55 18.17
C GLY A 96 11.48 -7.08 18.38
N CYS A 97 12.56 -6.62 17.76
CA CYS A 97 12.85 -5.19 17.55
C CYS A 97 12.06 -4.56 16.40
N GLN A 98 11.40 -5.32 15.55
CA GLN A 98 10.64 -4.81 14.41
C GLN A 98 9.28 -5.50 14.33
N ASP A 99 8.29 -4.90 14.99
CA ASP A 99 6.91 -5.34 14.84
C ASP A 99 6.23 -4.72 13.62
N THR A 100 6.99 -3.91 12.85
CA THR A 100 6.45 -3.14 11.73
C THR A 100 7.30 -3.25 10.49
N ARG A 101 6.67 -3.23 9.32
CA ARG A 101 7.32 -3.17 8.01
C ARG A 101 6.61 -2.20 7.09
N LEU A 102 7.38 -1.38 6.37
CA LEU A 102 6.89 -0.56 5.27
C LEU A 102 7.37 -1.16 3.94
N VAL A 103 6.42 -1.59 3.11
CA VAL A 103 6.67 -2.15 1.79
C VAL A 103 6.42 -1.07 0.74
N THR A 104 7.43 -0.83 -0.09
CA THR A 104 7.38 0.17 -1.17
C THR A 104 7.68 -0.47 -2.51
N GLY A 105 7.19 0.16 -3.60
CA GLY A 105 7.52 -0.29 -4.95
C GLY A 105 6.86 -1.60 -5.37
N VAL A 106 5.76 -1.99 -4.74
CA VAL A 106 5.03 -3.24 -5.00
C VAL A 106 4.69 -3.45 -6.48
N LYS A 107 4.39 -2.36 -7.22
CA LYS A 107 4.13 -2.45 -8.67
C LYS A 107 5.33 -2.98 -9.47
N ARG A 108 6.55 -2.67 -9.06
CA ARG A 108 7.77 -3.18 -9.73
C ARG A 108 7.91 -4.69 -9.57
N ASP A 109 7.49 -5.20 -8.42
CA ASP A 109 7.56 -6.62 -8.12
C ASP A 109 6.52 -7.44 -8.88
N LEU A 110 5.42 -6.82 -9.35
CA LEU A 110 4.44 -7.45 -10.25
C LEU A 110 5.06 -7.89 -11.60
N ALA A 111 6.15 -7.25 -12.02
CA ALA A 111 6.85 -7.61 -13.25
C ALA A 111 7.92 -8.72 -13.04
N ARG A 112 8.14 -9.15 -11.82
CA ARG A 112 9.20 -10.13 -11.48
C ARG A 112 8.60 -11.53 -11.42
N THR A 113 9.22 -12.45 -12.13
CA THR A 113 8.84 -13.87 -12.11
C THR A 113 9.40 -14.62 -10.89
N ASP A 114 10.41 -14.05 -10.24
CA ASP A 114 11.13 -14.62 -9.10
C ASP A 114 10.63 -14.08 -7.73
N PHE A 115 9.68 -13.14 -7.73
CA PHE A 115 9.12 -12.57 -6.52
C PHE A 115 7.63 -12.93 -6.40
N THR A 116 7.33 -13.79 -5.45
CA THR A 116 5.94 -14.23 -5.17
C THR A 116 5.41 -13.73 -3.83
N ALA A 117 6.29 -13.61 -2.85
CA ALA A 117 5.93 -13.18 -1.50
C ALA A 117 7.11 -12.51 -0.78
N THR A 118 6.81 -11.74 0.25
CA THR A 118 7.80 -11.25 1.22
C THR A 118 7.57 -11.91 2.57
N HIS A 119 8.64 -12.38 3.20
CA HIS A 119 8.57 -13.06 4.48
C HIS A 119 8.80 -12.09 5.64
N SER A 120 7.93 -12.10 6.64
CA SER A 120 8.07 -11.36 7.89
C SER A 120 7.35 -12.06 9.03
N TRP A 121 7.93 -12.11 10.22
CA TRP A 121 7.35 -12.67 11.45
C TRP A 121 6.82 -14.12 11.30
N ALA A 122 7.57 -14.96 10.56
CA ALA A 122 7.16 -16.32 10.21
C ALA A 122 5.85 -16.40 9.39
N GLN A 123 5.52 -15.35 8.64
CA GLN A 123 4.40 -15.28 7.71
C GLN A 123 4.90 -14.84 6.33
N ASP A 124 4.28 -15.39 5.30
CA ASP A 124 4.46 -14.96 3.92
C ASP A 124 3.33 -13.99 3.56
N PHE A 125 3.72 -12.86 2.99
CA PHE A 125 2.80 -11.87 2.44
C PHE A 125 2.90 -11.95 0.92
N GLU A 126 1.88 -12.51 0.31
CA GLU A 126 1.82 -12.60 -1.15
C GLU A 126 1.75 -11.22 -1.79
N LEU A 127 2.27 -11.13 -3.00
CA LEU A 127 2.25 -9.87 -3.76
C LEU A 127 0.82 -9.35 -3.96
N ALA A 128 -0.13 -10.25 -4.21
CA ALA A 128 -1.55 -9.89 -4.33
C ALA A 128 -2.10 -9.27 -3.04
N GLU A 129 -1.71 -9.78 -1.87
CA GLU A 129 -2.10 -9.23 -0.57
C GLU A 129 -1.55 -7.80 -0.37
N LEU A 130 -0.28 -7.57 -0.72
CA LEU A 130 0.35 -6.25 -0.62
C LEU A 130 -0.32 -5.22 -1.54
N VAL A 131 -0.68 -5.64 -2.76
CA VAL A 131 -1.43 -4.80 -3.71
C VAL A 131 -2.82 -4.50 -3.18
N SER A 132 -3.51 -5.49 -2.60
CA SER A 132 -4.87 -5.34 -2.10
C SER A 132 -4.98 -4.28 -1.01
N ILE A 133 -3.98 -4.15 -0.12
CA ILE A 133 -3.93 -3.11 0.93
C ILE A 133 -4.05 -1.70 0.33
N VAL A 134 -3.34 -1.44 -0.77
CA VAL A 134 -3.37 -0.14 -1.46
C VAL A 134 -4.71 0.04 -2.19
N ILE A 135 -5.18 -0.98 -2.91
CA ILE A 135 -6.43 -0.92 -3.69
C ILE A 135 -7.64 -0.76 -2.77
N GLU A 136 -7.70 -1.47 -1.65
CA GLU A 136 -8.78 -1.35 -0.67
C GLU A 136 -8.84 0.05 -0.06
N ARG A 137 -7.68 0.67 0.21
CA ARG A 137 -7.66 2.06 0.70
C ARG A 137 -8.20 3.03 -0.35
N LEU A 138 -7.82 2.87 -1.62
CA LEU A 138 -8.36 3.67 -2.72
C LEU A 138 -9.86 3.45 -2.89
N LYS A 139 -10.31 2.20 -2.91
CA LYS A 139 -11.75 1.88 -3.01
C LYS A 139 -12.55 2.54 -1.89
N ARG A 140 -12.08 2.45 -0.66
CA ARG A 140 -12.74 3.09 0.48
C ARG A 140 -12.89 4.61 0.28
N SER A 141 -11.87 5.29 -0.25
CA SER A 141 -11.96 6.72 -0.57
C SER A 141 -13.04 7.00 -1.62
N ALA A 142 -13.16 6.15 -2.64
CA ALA A 142 -14.19 6.30 -3.66
C ALA A 142 -15.60 6.00 -3.13
N ASP A 143 -15.76 4.98 -2.28
CA ASP A 143 -17.03 4.67 -1.62
C ASP A 143 -17.47 5.84 -0.73
N GLU A 144 -16.56 6.41 0.06
CA GLU A 144 -16.82 7.58 0.90
C GLU A 144 -17.21 8.82 0.08
N ALA A 145 -16.50 9.08 -1.02
CA ALA A 145 -16.75 10.24 -1.88
C ALA A 145 -18.06 10.12 -2.68
N SER A 146 -18.39 8.93 -3.16
CA SER A 146 -19.59 8.68 -3.98
C SER A 146 -20.84 8.35 -3.14
N GLY A 147 -20.67 7.96 -1.88
CA GLY A 147 -21.73 7.47 -1.02
C GLY A 147 -22.29 6.10 -1.46
N ALA A 148 -21.55 5.34 -2.28
CA ALA A 148 -21.99 4.07 -2.85
C ALA A 148 -20.90 2.99 -2.73
N ASP A 149 -21.31 1.72 -2.67
CA ASP A 149 -20.43 0.55 -2.78
C ASP A 149 -20.46 0.03 -4.21
N VAL A 150 -19.57 0.53 -5.07
CA VAL A 150 -19.48 0.09 -6.46
C VAL A 150 -18.54 -1.11 -6.57
N ARG A 151 -19.02 -2.16 -7.23
CA ARG A 151 -18.27 -3.42 -7.38
C ARG A 151 -17.56 -3.57 -8.73
N ARG A 152 -17.79 -2.62 -9.65
CA ARG A 152 -17.12 -2.61 -10.95
C ARG A 152 -15.87 -1.77 -10.88
N LEU A 153 -14.73 -2.42 -11.11
CA LEU A 153 -13.41 -1.80 -11.11
C LEU A 153 -12.75 -1.93 -12.47
N VAL A 154 -12.18 -0.83 -12.95
CA VAL A 154 -11.32 -0.79 -14.13
C VAL A 154 -9.92 -0.36 -13.67
N MET A 155 -8.93 -1.16 -13.96
CA MET A 155 -7.54 -0.86 -13.62
C MET A 155 -6.67 -0.97 -14.87
N GLY A 156 -5.85 0.07 -15.12
CA GLY A 156 -4.83 0.03 -16.16
C GLY A 156 -3.69 -0.92 -15.77
N HIS A 157 -3.20 -1.69 -16.73
CA HIS A 157 -1.97 -2.47 -16.55
C HIS A 157 -0.89 -2.00 -17.54
N PRO A 158 0.40 -2.19 -17.22
CA PRO A 158 1.48 -1.90 -18.16
C PRO A 158 1.31 -2.69 -19.47
N VAL A 159 1.63 -2.07 -20.59
CA VAL A 159 1.58 -2.73 -21.91
C VAL A 159 2.64 -3.83 -22.02
N VAL A 160 3.76 -3.65 -21.32
CA VAL A 160 4.88 -4.59 -21.28
C VAL A 160 5.23 -4.85 -19.82
N PHE A 161 5.23 -6.13 -19.43
CA PHE A 161 5.83 -6.57 -18.17
C PHE A 161 7.29 -6.93 -18.45
N ALA A 162 8.22 -6.52 -17.58
CA ALA A 162 9.60 -6.90 -17.70
C ALA A 162 9.73 -8.44 -17.67
N GLY A 163 10.33 -9.03 -18.73
CA GLY A 163 10.50 -10.48 -18.86
C GLY A 163 9.44 -11.22 -19.66
N MET A 164 8.51 -10.53 -20.30
CA MET A 164 7.64 -11.07 -21.34
C MET A 164 8.14 -10.56 -22.71
N ASP A 165 9.10 -11.29 -23.31
CA ASP A 165 9.44 -11.21 -24.72
C ASP A 165 8.58 -12.18 -25.53
#